data_053e2017cabad357be436f7a427ddc0e
#
_entry.id   053e2017cabad357be436f7a427ddc0e
#
_cell.length_a   1.000
_cell.length_b   1.000
_cell.length_c   1.000
_cell.angle_alpha   90.00
_cell.angle_beta   90.00
_cell.angle_gamma   90.00
#
_symmetry.space_group_name_H-M   'P 1'
#
loop_
_entity.id
_entity.type
_entity.pdbx_description
1 polymer ?
#
loop_
_entity_poly.entity_id
_entity_poly.type
_entity_poly.pdbx_seq_one_letter_code
_entity_poly.pdbx_strand_id
1 'polypeptide(L)'
;ESSQWMVLEGTLPEGLSGQVYVRWIGDTESGLAGEPSDSDTEGFYLADIVVYADNEQKDDHEAPKLVATSPEAGSDVASASGNVVLHFNEKVKAGSGDVTINGKAMTPVFGSKTATYAYADMGYGTECEVVVPKGALTDLNGNAFEGTTFKFTTMQRPQPEKKVFDAVVAADGSGDFTSVQEAIDAAPDNSSVPYLIFVENGEYDELVLIPESKPFIHLIGQDKEKTVIKHTINNGGSSDVGYEWSTNNPQSDNYGYSSVVEVNASDFYTENITFYNSWGVDNQSGPMGLAMYSRNDRMTFYNCKFRSYQDTWQTSSRNMADRHYVKDCWIEGAVDYFYGGGDVLLEGCTLYNVRSGSVIVAPCHKEGTKFGYVFSNCTIDGNELANDNKTALGRPWHNAPKTVWLNTTMKIGIKPEGWNNMGAIPALFAEYNSMDADGNPVDLSNRRTEYEYTDGDTGQKVTGTCKATLTDEEAAAYTYEAITRGTDGWNPRKLMEAVSA
;
A
#
# COMPACT_ATOMS: atom_id res chain seq x y z
N GLU A 1 -13.96 12.74 0.94
CA GLU A 1 -14.83 12.94 2.15
C GLU A 1 -15.52 11.62 2.47
N SER A 2 -15.02 10.87 3.45
CA SER A 2 -15.71 9.69 3.93
C SER A 2 -16.82 10.11 4.87
N SER A 3 -18.06 10.15 4.39
CA SER A 3 -19.23 10.21 5.26
C SER A 3 -19.30 8.90 6.06
N GLN A 4 -18.91 8.94 7.30
CA GLN A 4 -19.14 7.83 8.22
C GLN A 4 -20.55 7.94 8.79
N TRP A 5 -21.38 6.96 8.51
CA TRP A 5 -22.64 6.81 9.19
C TRP A 5 -22.39 6.16 10.55
N MET A 6 -22.82 6.80 11.60
CA MET A 6 -22.83 6.23 12.96
C MET A 6 -24.24 5.96 13.39
N VAL A 7 -24.46 4.80 14.02
CA VAL A 7 -25.71 4.50 14.71
C VAL A 7 -25.55 4.94 16.16
N LEU A 8 -26.39 5.85 16.61
CA LEU A 8 -26.47 6.25 18.01
C LEU A 8 -27.70 5.60 18.63
N GLU A 9 -27.50 4.77 19.63
CA GLU A 9 -28.58 4.15 20.40
C GLU A 9 -28.63 4.75 21.81
N GLY A 10 -29.79 5.07 22.25
CA GLY A 10 -30.05 5.55 23.63
C GLY A 10 -31.34 4.97 24.17
N THR A 11 -31.36 4.60 25.43
CA THR A 11 -32.56 4.12 26.10
C THR A 11 -33.30 5.33 26.72
N LEU A 12 -34.56 5.49 26.40
CA LEU A 12 -35.40 6.48 27.04
C LEU A 12 -35.75 6.02 28.46
N PRO A 13 -35.90 6.97 29.43
CA PRO A 13 -36.31 6.62 30.78
C PRO A 13 -37.66 5.88 30.82
N GLU A 14 -37.77 4.90 31.74
CA GLU A 14 -39.02 4.18 31.94
C GLU A 14 -40.15 5.10 32.40
N GLY A 15 -41.39 4.81 31.99
CA GLY A 15 -42.59 5.48 32.47
C GLY A 15 -42.96 6.77 31.72
N LEU A 16 -42.33 7.05 30.58
CA LEU A 16 -42.72 8.15 29.69
C LEU A 16 -44.11 7.91 29.09
N SER A 17 -45.00 8.89 29.26
CA SER A 17 -46.33 8.87 28.65
C SER A 17 -46.62 10.21 27.97
N GLY A 18 -47.28 10.19 26.80
CA GLY A 18 -47.58 11.36 26.03
C GLY A 18 -46.58 11.63 24.89
N GLN A 19 -46.51 12.87 24.45
CA GLN A 19 -45.64 13.27 23.34
C GLN A 19 -44.20 13.44 23.85
N VAL A 20 -43.26 12.69 23.22
CA VAL A 20 -41.85 12.73 23.57
C VAL A 20 -41.09 13.50 22.48
N TYR A 21 -40.25 14.43 22.88
CA TYR A 21 -39.37 15.19 22.00
C TYR A 21 -37.93 14.73 22.19
N VAL A 22 -37.29 14.29 21.13
CA VAL A 22 -35.88 13.99 21.12
C VAL A 22 -35.15 15.19 20.53
N ARG A 23 -34.22 15.76 21.30
CA ARG A 23 -33.40 16.88 20.87
C ARG A 23 -31.95 16.41 20.68
N TRP A 24 -31.39 16.61 19.52
CA TRP A 24 -29.98 16.44 19.23
C TRP A 24 -29.28 17.79 19.42
N ILE A 25 -28.23 17.80 20.17
CA ILE A 25 -27.41 18.99 20.39
C ILE A 25 -26.03 18.69 19.85
N GLY A 26 -25.62 19.35 18.78
CA GLY A 26 -24.25 19.40 18.35
C GLY A 26 -23.46 20.32 19.27
N ASP A 27 -22.43 19.79 19.90
CA ASP A 27 -21.53 20.59 20.72
C ASP A 27 -20.23 20.77 19.92
N THR A 28 -20.01 22.01 19.48
CA THR A 28 -18.78 22.39 18.74
C THR A 28 -17.61 22.65 19.68
N GLU A 29 -17.81 22.65 21.01
CA GLU A 29 -16.76 22.93 21.99
C GLU A 29 -16.06 21.68 22.52
N SER A 30 -16.62 20.48 22.34
CA SER A 30 -16.07 19.23 22.90
C SER A 30 -15.10 18.48 22.00
N GLY A 31 -14.55 19.11 20.98
CA GLY A 31 -13.34 18.59 20.33
C GLY A 31 -13.53 17.38 19.42
N LEU A 32 -14.65 17.25 18.74
CA LEU A 32 -14.69 16.47 17.50
C LEU A 32 -13.92 17.26 16.44
N ALA A 33 -12.77 16.75 16.09
CA ALA A 33 -11.72 17.40 15.33
C ALA A 33 -12.21 18.08 14.06
N GLY A 34 -11.91 19.36 13.93
CA GLY A 34 -11.99 20.17 12.75
C GLY A 34 -12.38 21.59 13.11
N GLU A 35 -11.44 22.51 13.05
CA GLU A 35 -11.77 23.93 12.98
C GLU A 35 -12.74 24.11 11.82
N PRO A 36 -13.87 24.83 11.99
CA PRO A 36 -14.74 25.14 10.87
C PRO A 36 -13.97 26.03 9.90
N SER A 37 -13.77 25.54 8.69
CA SER A 37 -13.35 26.41 7.60
C SER A 37 -14.48 27.39 7.33
N ASP A 38 -14.17 28.64 7.12
CA ASP A 38 -15.12 29.74 6.84
C ASP A 38 -15.93 29.58 5.54
N SER A 39 -15.90 28.42 4.95
CA SER A 39 -16.67 28.10 3.76
C SER A 39 -17.42 26.79 3.93
N ASP A 40 -18.64 26.92 4.38
CA ASP A 40 -19.75 26.08 4.00
C ASP A 40 -19.98 24.73 4.67
N THR A 41 -21.01 24.73 5.50
CA THR A 41 -22.05 23.69 5.52
C THR A 41 -21.58 22.25 5.59
N GLU A 42 -20.68 21.92 6.49
CA GLU A 42 -20.61 20.56 6.97
C GLU A 42 -21.74 20.34 7.98
N GLY A 43 -22.91 20.01 7.44
CA GLY A 43 -24.04 19.55 8.24
C GLY A 43 -23.92 18.06 8.49
N PHE A 44 -24.28 17.61 9.67
CA PHE A 44 -24.58 16.21 9.85
C PHE A 44 -25.99 15.94 9.33
N TYR A 45 -26.15 14.81 8.66
CA TYR A 45 -27.46 14.37 8.18
C TYR A 45 -27.99 13.33 9.16
N LEU A 46 -29.23 13.53 9.64
CA LEU A 46 -29.97 12.52 10.36
C LEU A 46 -30.83 11.76 9.33
N ALA A 47 -30.54 10.49 9.15
CA ALA A 47 -31.40 9.59 8.40
C ALA A 47 -31.97 8.54 9.35
N ASP A 48 -33.20 8.12 9.12
CA ASP A 48 -33.88 7.03 9.84
C ASP A 48 -33.89 7.18 11.36
N ILE A 49 -34.54 8.24 11.87
CA ILE A 49 -34.85 8.33 13.29
C ILE A 49 -35.98 7.34 13.59
N VAL A 50 -35.66 6.26 14.27
CA VAL A 50 -36.64 5.25 14.65
C VAL A 50 -36.76 5.23 16.16
N VAL A 51 -37.95 5.54 16.66
CA VAL A 51 -38.31 5.43 18.10
C VAL A 51 -39.11 4.14 18.26
N TYR A 52 -38.55 3.19 18.99
CA TYR A 52 -39.28 1.96 19.35
C TYR A 52 -39.97 2.22 20.68
N ALA A 53 -41.30 2.08 20.69
CA ALA A 53 -42.05 1.93 21.95
C ALA A 53 -42.16 0.45 22.25
N ASP A 54 -41.50 0.01 23.29
CA ASP A 54 -41.58 -1.37 23.76
C ASP A 54 -42.84 -1.53 24.58
N ASN A 55 -43.96 -1.78 23.91
CA ASN A 55 -45.20 -2.08 24.52
C ASN A 55 -45.80 -3.40 24.09
N GLU A 56 -45.20 -4.45 24.30
CA GLU A 56 -45.50 -5.84 23.93
C GLU A 56 -44.46 -6.32 22.93
N GLN A 57 -43.49 -7.02 23.42
CA GLN A 57 -42.71 -7.95 22.65
C GLN A 57 -43.74 -8.87 21.96
N LYS A 58 -44.10 -8.59 20.72
CA LYS A 58 -44.88 -9.51 19.91
C LYS A 58 -44.09 -10.79 19.88
N ASP A 59 -44.77 -11.87 20.21
CA ASP A 59 -44.22 -13.22 20.11
C ASP A 59 -43.98 -13.52 18.64
N ASP A 60 -42.87 -13.02 18.10
CA ASP A 60 -42.49 -13.13 16.72
C ASP A 60 -41.64 -14.39 16.55
N HIS A 61 -42.14 -15.29 15.73
CA HIS A 61 -41.50 -16.58 15.40
C HIS A 61 -41.07 -16.61 13.91
N GLU A 62 -41.18 -15.51 13.19
CA GLU A 62 -40.74 -15.47 11.81
C GLU A 62 -39.28 -15.01 11.72
N ALA A 63 -38.50 -15.73 10.94
CA ALA A 63 -37.11 -15.35 10.66
C ALA A 63 -37.03 -14.13 9.75
N PRO A 64 -36.02 -13.26 9.93
CA PRO A 64 -35.83 -12.12 9.06
C PRO A 64 -35.59 -12.56 7.60
N LYS A 65 -36.13 -11.81 6.66
CA LYS A 65 -36.03 -12.08 5.22
C LYS A 65 -35.16 -11.04 4.54
N LEU A 66 -34.17 -11.48 3.78
CA LEU A 66 -33.35 -10.61 2.95
C LEU A 66 -34.21 -10.05 1.81
N VAL A 67 -34.25 -8.73 1.67
CA VAL A 67 -35.05 -8.01 0.67
C VAL A 67 -34.19 -7.60 -0.52
N ALA A 68 -32.96 -7.13 -0.25
CA ALA A 68 -32.05 -6.67 -1.29
C ALA A 68 -30.60 -6.72 -0.78
N THR A 69 -29.66 -6.66 -1.71
CA THR A 69 -28.22 -6.50 -1.43
C THR A 69 -27.67 -5.31 -2.19
N SER A 70 -26.69 -4.64 -1.61
CA SER A 70 -25.87 -3.66 -2.33
C SER A 70 -24.39 -3.98 -2.05
N PRO A 71 -23.55 -4.28 -3.05
CA PRO A 71 -23.91 -4.42 -4.47
C PRO A 71 -25.00 -5.46 -4.71
N GLU A 72 -25.81 -5.24 -5.76
CA GLU A 72 -26.83 -6.21 -6.17
C GLU A 72 -26.17 -7.55 -6.53
N ALA A 73 -26.82 -8.65 -6.14
CA ALA A 73 -26.32 -9.99 -6.47
C ALA A 73 -26.17 -10.16 -7.99
N GLY A 74 -24.98 -10.55 -8.43
CA GLY A 74 -24.63 -10.70 -9.85
C GLY A 74 -24.22 -9.40 -10.55
N SER A 75 -24.16 -8.25 -9.86
CA SER A 75 -23.69 -7.00 -10.47
C SER A 75 -22.18 -7.03 -10.74
N ASP A 76 -21.73 -6.24 -11.70
CA ASP A 76 -20.32 -6.13 -12.14
C ASP A 76 -19.78 -4.68 -12.07
N VAL A 77 -20.49 -3.81 -11.36
CA VAL A 77 -20.18 -2.37 -11.27
C VAL A 77 -19.79 -1.91 -9.86
N ALA A 78 -19.52 -2.86 -8.95
CA ALA A 78 -19.14 -2.53 -7.59
C ALA A 78 -17.74 -1.88 -7.53
N SER A 79 -17.55 -0.92 -6.65
CA SER A 79 -16.21 -0.35 -6.38
C SER A 79 -15.27 -1.42 -5.84
N ALA A 80 -13.95 -1.27 -6.08
CA ALA A 80 -12.93 -2.17 -5.52
C ALA A 80 -12.82 -2.07 -3.98
N SER A 81 -13.30 -0.99 -3.41
CA SER A 81 -13.47 -0.80 -1.95
C SER A 81 -14.83 -0.18 -1.70
N GLY A 82 -15.55 -0.66 -0.70
CA GLY A 82 -16.90 -0.21 -0.43
C GLY A 82 -17.58 -0.98 0.70
N ASN A 83 -18.91 -1.07 0.61
CA ASN A 83 -19.71 -1.78 1.59
C ASN A 83 -20.60 -2.80 0.91
N VAL A 84 -20.70 -3.97 1.50
CA VAL A 84 -21.81 -4.90 1.27
C VAL A 84 -22.90 -4.56 2.28
N VAL A 85 -24.06 -4.19 1.79
CA VAL A 85 -25.23 -3.89 2.61
C VAL A 85 -26.31 -4.95 2.37
N LEU A 86 -26.70 -5.63 3.41
CA LEU A 86 -27.82 -6.56 3.41
C LEU A 86 -29.07 -5.84 3.94
N HIS A 87 -30.12 -5.76 3.14
CA HIS A 87 -31.39 -5.12 3.50
C HIS A 87 -32.41 -6.17 3.89
N PHE A 88 -33.00 -6.02 5.06
CA PHE A 88 -34.00 -6.96 5.59
C PHE A 88 -35.40 -6.32 5.70
N ASN A 89 -36.40 -7.18 5.80
CA ASN A 89 -37.79 -6.74 6.06
C ASN A 89 -37.96 -6.17 7.48
N GLU A 90 -37.03 -6.46 8.40
CA GLU A 90 -37.05 -6.11 9.81
C GLU A 90 -35.65 -5.87 10.38
N LYS A 91 -35.57 -5.43 11.64
CA LYS A 91 -34.29 -5.15 12.33
C LYS A 91 -33.57 -6.47 12.61
N VAL A 92 -32.26 -6.51 12.32
CA VAL A 92 -31.40 -7.65 12.58
C VAL A 92 -30.25 -7.26 13.52
N LYS A 93 -29.69 -8.27 14.18
CA LYS A 93 -28.51 -8.20 15.05
C LYS A 93 -27.56 -9.38 14.76
N ALA A 94 -26.37 -9.32 15.34
CA ALA A 94 -25.42 -10.43 15.25
C ALA A 94 -26.00 -11.69 15.92
N GLY A 95 -25.87 -12.80 15.25
CA GLY A 95 -26.18 -14.14 15.74
C GLY A 95 -24.90 -14.97 15.94
N SER A 96 -24.92 -16.20 15.48
CA SER A 96 -23.78 -17.13 15.61
C SER A 96 -23.15 -17.41 14.23
N GLY A 97 -21.84 -17.23 14.13
CA GLY A 97 -21.07 -17.41 12.90
C GLY A 97 -20.75 -16.10 12.19
N ASP A 98 -19.68 -16.14 11.42
CA ASP A 98 -19.16 -14.96 10.73
C ASP A 98 -19.69 -14.87 9.30
N VAL A 99 -20.10 -13.68 8.90
CA VAL A 99 -20.30 -13.35 7.49
C VAL A 99 -18.93 -13.17 6.86
N THR A 100 -18.72 -13.76 5.69
CA THR A 100 -17.43 -13.68 5.00
C THR A 100 -17.57 -13.06 3.62
N ILE A 101 -16.52 -12.34 3.19
CA ILE A 101 -16.31 -11.91 1.80
C ILE A 101 -15.00 -12.53 1.34
N ASN A 102 -15.06 -13.35 0.28
CA ASN A 102 -13.93 -14.15 -0.21
C ASN A 102 -13.25 -14.98 0.92
N GLY A 103 -14.06 -15.56 1.82
CA GLY A 103 -13.59 -16.36 2.94
C GLY A 103 -13.03 -15.57 4.14
N LYS A 104 -12.89 -14.25 4.05
CA LYS A 104 -12.45 -13.39 5.16
C LYS A 104 -13.65 -12.99 6.00
N ALA A 105 -13.58 -13.24 7.30
CA ALA A 105 -14.61 -12.80 8.26
C ALA A 105 -14.70 -11.27 8.32
N MET A 106 -15.93 -10.76 8.34
CA MET A 106 -16.25 -9.35 8.29
C MET A 106 -17.00 -8.91 9.54
N THR A 107 -16.72 -7.70 10.02
CA THR A 107 -17.42 -7.10 11.18
C THR A 107 -18.62 -6.30 10.70
N PRO A 108 -19.85 -6.57 11.18
CA PRO A 108 -21.03 -5.83 10.78
C PRO A 108 -21.17 -4.48 11.48
N VAL A 109 -21.77 -3.52 10.77
CA VAL A 109 -22.40 -2.33 11.36
C VAL A 109 -23.90 -2.45 11.08
N PHE A 110 -24.71 -2.36 12.13
CA PHE A 110 -26.15 -2.54 12.03
C PHE A 110 -26.89 -1.19 11.92
N GLY A 111 -27.79 -1.07 10.94
CA GLY A 111 -28.77 -0.01 10.80
C GLY A 111 -30.17 -0.46 11.27
N SER A 112 -31.22 0.30 10.89
CA SER A 112 -32.59 -0.03 11.28
C SER A 112 -33.07 -1.37 10.71
N LYS A 113 -32.74 -1.65 9.45
CA LYS A 113 -33.07 -2.89 8.75
C LYS A 113 -31.91 -3.37 7.88
N THR A 114 -30.69 -3.01 8.26
CA THR A 114 -29.49 -3.33 7.46
C THR A 114 -28.39 -3.92 8.31
N ALA A 115 -27.60 -4.79 7.69
CA ALA A 115 -26.29 -5.19 8.16
C ALA A 115 -25.26 -4.81 7.08
N THR A 116 -24.30 -3.98 7.45
CA THR A 116 -23.28 -3.40 6.55
C THR A 116 -21.92 -3.96 6.86
N TYR A 117 -21.20 -4.40 5.84
CA TYR A 117 -19.87 -4.98 5.93
C TYR A 117 -18.92 -4.22 5.00
N ALA A 118 -17.97 -3.50 5.58
CA ALA A 118 -16.99 -2.74 4.80
C ALA A 118 -15.93 -3.68 4.21
N TYR A 119 -15.65 -3.55 2.91
CA TYR A 119 -14.55 -4.23 2.25
C TYR A 119 -13.62 -3.22 1.57
N ALA A 120 -12.36 -3.60 1.40
CA ALA A 120 -11.37 -2.77 0.75
C ALA A 120 -10.40 -3.62 -0.07
N ASP A 121 -9.87 -2.99 -1.12
CA ASP A 121 -8.78 -3.53 -1.93
C ASP A 121 -9.07 -4.89 -2.58
N MET A 122 -10.30 -5.10 -3.03
CA MET A 122 -10.69 -6.33 -3.73
C MET A 122 -10.10 -6.47 -5.14
N GLY A 123 -9.42 -5.43 -5.63
CA GLY A 123 -8.98 -5.36 -7.03
C GLY A 123 -10.12 -5.03 -8.00
N TYR A 124 -9.76 -4.70 -9.22
CA TYR A 124 -10.71 -4.46 -10.30
C TYR A 124 -11.05 -5.78 -11.01
N GLY A 125 -12.27 -5.91 -11.56
CA GLY A 125 -12.73 -7.10 -12.27
C GLY A 125 -12.70 -8.39 -11.45
N THR A 126 -12.75 -8.26 -10.12
CA THR A 126 -12.65 -9.39 -9.20
C THR A 126 -14.01 -9.86 -8.78
N GLU A 127 -14.28 -11.16 -8.95
CA GLU A 127 -15.49 -11.79 -8.40
C GLU A 127 -15.34 -11.89 -6.88
N CYS A 128 -16.32 -11.34 -6.16
CA CYS A 128 -16.42 -11.36 -4.72
C CYS A 128 -17.58 -12.26 -4.29
N GLU A 129 -17.30 -13.27 -3.49
CA GLU A 129 -18.33 -14.17 -2.93
C GLU A 129 -18.63 -13.75 -1.49
N VAL A 130 -19.91 -13.45 -1.24
CA VAL A 130 -20.43 -13.14 0.10
C VAL A 130 -21.16 -14.36 0.62
N VAL A 131 -20.73 -14.84 1.78
CA VAL A 131 -21.37 -15.97 2.46
C VAL A 131 -21.93 -15.49 3.80
N VAL A 132 -23.23 -15.60 3.95
CA VAL A 132 -23.96 -15.34 5.20
C VAL A 132 -24.44 -16.69 5.73
N PRO A 133 -23.77 -17.30 6.72
CA PRO A 133 -24.19 -18.58 7.26
C PRO A 133 -25.57 -18.49 7.92
N LYS A 134 -26.28 -19.61 7.96
CA LYS A 134 -27.51 -19.71 8.74
C LYS A 134 -27.26 -19.33 10.19
N GLY A 135 -28.05 -18.42 10.72
CA GLY A 135 -27.94 -17.95 12.09
C GLY A 135 -26.82 -16.93 12.37
N ALA A 136 -26.04 -16.52 11.36
CA ALA A 136 -25.08 -15.41 11.52
C ALA A 136 -25.78 -14.10 11.85
N LEU A 137 -27.00 -13.94 11.44
CA LEU A 137 -27.89 -12.84 11.77
C LEU A 137 -29.20 -13.38 12.37
N THR A 138 -29.75 -12.66 13.31
CA THR A 138 -31.07 -12.94 13.90
C THR A 138 -31.90 -11.66 13.96
N ASP A 139 -33.20 -11.79 14.05
CA ASP A 139 -34.04 -10.65 14.46
C ASP A 139 -33.82 -10.32 15.96
N LEU A 140 -34.59 -9.36 16.48
CA LEU A 140 -34.52 -8.97 17.89
C LEU A 140 -35.03 -10.08 18.82
N ASN A 141 -35.94 -10.95 18.37
CA ASN A 141 -36.51 -12.05 19.14
C ASN A 141 -35.64 -13.31 19.12
N GLY A 142 -34.60 -13.35 18.29
CA GLY A 142 -33.64 -14.45 18.21
C GLY A 142 -33.98 -15.46 17.09
N ASN A 143 -34.95 -15.15 16.23
CA ASN A 143 -35.22 -16.02 15.07
C ASN A 143 -34.08 -15.90 14.06
N ALA A 144 -33.55 -17.06 13.69
CA ALA A 144 -32.34 -17.10 12.87
C ALA A 144 -32.61 -16.88 11.39
N PHE A 145 -31.87 -16.00 10.77
CA PHE A 145 -31.83 -15.88 9.30
C PHE A 145 -31.34 -17.18 8.68
N GLU A 146 -31.99 -17.64 7.62
CA GLU A 146 -31.67 -18.91 6.95
C GLU A 146 -30.31 -18.92 6.25
N GLY A 147 -29.67 -17.75 6.13
CA GLY A 147 -28.41 -17.60 5.41
C GLY A 147 -28.60 -17.39 3.91
N THR A 148 -27.53 -16.97 3.27
CA THR A 148 -27.49 -16.81 1.80
C THR A 148 -26.04 -16.80 1.33
N THR A 149 -25.85 -17.09 0.06
CA THR A 149 -24.59 -16.87 -0.65
C THR A 149 -24.88 -16.18 -1.96
N PHE A 150 -24.16 -15.12 -2.24
CA PHE A 150 -24.27 -14.40 -3.51
C PHE A 150 -22.89 -13.88 -3.93
N LYS A 151 -22.80 -13.47 -5.19
CA LYS A 151 -21.59 -12.93 -5.76
C LYS A 151 -21.86 -11.57 -6.39
N PHE A 152 -20.85 -10.75 -6.42
CA PHE A 152 -20.79 -9.55 -7.23
C PHE A 152 -19.38 -9.42 -7.81
N THR A 153 -19.20 -8.64 -8.87
CA THR A 153 -17.89 -8.38 -9.45
C THR A 153 -17.57 -6.90 -9.30
N THR A 154 -16.35 -6.59 -8.94
CA THR A 154 -15.90 -5.20 -8.95
C THR A 154 -15.77 -4.71 -10.39
N MET A 155 -16.02 -3.39 -10.59
CA MET A 155 -15.91 -2.78 -11.90
C MET A 155 -14.57 -3.07 -12.56
N GLN A 156 -14.56 -3.18 -13.87
CA GLN A 156 -13.32 -3.21 -14.62
C GLN A 156 -12.58 -1.87 -14.41
N ARG A 157 -11.25 -1.93 -14.30
CA ARG A 157 -10.48 -0.70 -14.26
C ARG A 157 -10.69 0.06 -15.58
N PRO A 158 -11.18 1.30 -15.55
CA PRO A 158 -11.28 2.10 -16.75
C PRO A 158 -9.91 2.21 -17.43
N GLN A 159 -9.85 1.91 -18.72
CA GLN A 159 -8.64 2.19 -19.50
C GLN A 159 -8.75 3.66 -19.95
N PRO A 160 -7.78 4.51 -19.58
CA PRO A 160 -7.82 5.89 -20.01
C PRO A 160 -7.79 5.95 -21.54
N GLU A 161 -8.61 6.79 -22.13
CA GLU A 161 -8.51 7.08 -23.55
C GLU A 161 -7.26 7.96 -23.80
N LYS A 162 -6.55 7.72 -24.91
CA LYS A 162 -5.33 8.45 -25.29
C LYS A 162 -5.48 9.98 -25.21
N LYS A 163 -6.64 10.49 -25.56
CA LYS A 163 -6.97 11.94 -25.55
C LYS A 163 -6.97 12.59 -24.15
N VAL A 164 -7.01 11.81 -23.05
CA VAL A 164 -7.00 12.36 -21.68
C VAL A 164 -5.60 12.53 -21.14
N PHE A 165 -4.57 12.08 -21.86
CA PHE A 165 -3.17 12.28 -21.51
C PHE A 165 -2.66 13.62 -22.06
N ASP A 166 -1.77 14.26 -21.29
CA ASP A 166 -1.08 15.48 -21.73
C ASP A 166 -0.01 15.18 -22.77
N ALA A 167 0.61 13.99 -22.69
CA ALA A 167 1.62 13.52 -23.63
C ALA A 167 1.51 12.01 -23.83
N VAL A 168 1.85 11.56 -25.04
CA VAL A 168 1.95 10.15 -25.39
C VAL A 168 3.36 9.86 -25.91
N VAL A 169 4.01 8.88 -25.28
CA VAL A 169 5.33 8.38 -25.69
C VAL A 169 5.16 7.06 -26.42
N ALA A 170 5.66 6.95 -27.65
CA ALA A 170 5.64 5.73 -28.44
C ALA A 170 6.96 5.56 -29.20
N ALA A 171 7.64 4.44 -28.95
CA ALA A 171 8.95 4.15 -29.53
C ALA A 171 8.97 4.10 -31.08
N ASP A 172 7.80 3.83 -31.68
CA ASP A 172 7.63 3.75 -33.14
C ASP A 172 7.31 5.11 -33.79
N GLY A 173 7.24 6.19 -33.00
CA GLY A 173 6.94 7.54 -33.45
C GLY A 173 5.45 7.84 -33.68
N SER A 174 4.55 6.98 -33.26
CA SER A 174 3.09 7.21 -33.36
C SER A 174 2.55 8.16 -32.28
N GLY A 175 3.34 8.40 -31.20
CA GLY A 175 3.01 9.30 -30.11
C GLY A 175 3.48 10.75 -30.37
N ASP A 176 3.36 11.58 -29.32
CA ASP A 176 3.86 12.95 -29.34
C ASP A 176 5.39 13.00 -29.16
N PHE A 177 5.96 12.00 -28.48
CA PHE A 177 7.38 11.84 -28.20
C PHE A 177 7.82 10.39 -28.46
N THR A 178 9.12 10.20 -28.75
CA THR A 178 9.73 8.88 -28.84
C THR A 178 10.58 8.51 -27.62
N SER A 179 10.81 9.47 -26.72
CA SER A 179 11.58 9.38 -25.49
C SER A 179 10.74 9.77 -24.28
N VAL A 180 10.87 9.04 -23.20
CA VAL A 180 10.22 9.35 -21.91
C VAL A 180 10.79 10.65 -21.35
N GLN A 181 12.12 10.87 -21.47
CA GLN A 181 12.76 12.09 -20.99
C GLN A 181 12.24 13.32 -21.72
N GLU A 182 12.07 13.27 -23.04
CA GLU A 182 11.52 14.40 -23.80
C GLU A 182 10.11 14.79 -23.36
N ALA A 183 9.26 13.80 -23.05
CA ALA A 183 7.91 14.04 -22.54
C ALA A 183 7.93 14.68 -21.13
N ILE A 184 8.86 14.25 -20.26
CA ILE A 184 9.07 14.85 -18.94
C ILE A 184 9.57 16.30 -19.08
N ASP A 185 10.52 16.54 -19.97
CA ASP A 185 11.08 17.89 -20.22
C ASP A 185 10.01 18.86 -20.72
N ALA A 186 9.05 18.37 -21.50
CA ALA A 186 7.91 19.16 -21.98
C ALA A 186 6.87 19.50 -20.90
N ALA A 187 6.86 18.78 -19.77
CA ALA A 187 5.94 19.08 -18.68
C ALA A 187 6.19 20.48 -18.09
N PRO A 188 5.14 21.17 -17.57
CA PRO A 188 5.31 22.47 -16.93
C PRO A 188 6.17 22.36 -15.65
N ASP A 189 7.03 23.34 -15.42
CA ASP A 189 7.76 23.47 -14.16
C ASP A 189 6.81 23.92 -13.04
N ASN A 190 7.07 23.41 -11.82
CA ASN A 190 6.37 23.79 -10.60
C ASN A 190 4.85 23.65 -10.71
N SER A 191 4.38 22.64 -11.43
CA SER A 191 2.95 22.36 -11.54
C SER A 191 2.35 22.03 -10.17
N SER A 192 1.10 22.40 -9.97
CA SER A 192 0.28 21.97 -8.83
C SER A 192 -0.80 20.93 -9.20
N VAL A 193 -0.79 20.51 -10.47
CA VAL A 193 -1.74 19.54 -11.03
C VAL A 193 -0.98 18.46 -11.78
N PRO A 194 -1.50 17.24 -11.85
CA PRO A 194 -0.88 16.14 -12.58
C PRO A 194 -0.64 16.48 -14.06
N TYR A 195 0.55 16.11 -14.55
CA TYR A 195 0.88 16.03 -15.97
C TYR A 195 0.97 14.55 -16.35
N LEU A 196 0.02 14.08 -17.12
CA LEU A 196 -0.18 12.66 -17.42
C LEU A 196 0.56 12.28 -18.69
N ILE A 197 1.55 11.40 -18.58
CA ILE A 197 2.34 10.88 -19.69
C ILE A 197 1.97 9.43 -19.89
N PHE A 198 1.34 9.10 -21.01
CA PHE A 198 1.08 7.71 -21.38
C PHE A 198 2.26 7.15 -22.17
N VAL A 199 2.80 6.01 -21.73
CA VAL A 199 3.93 5.34 -22.36
C VAL A 199 3.42 4.05 -23.00
N GLU A 200 3.38 4.02 -24.31
CA GLU A 200 2.97 2.84 -25.09
C GLU A 200 3.97 1.68 -24.93
N ASN A 201 3.54 0.48 -25.30
CA ASN A 201 4.39 -0.69 -25.29
C ASN A 201 5.65 -0.45 -26.14
N GLY A 202 6.80 -0.69 -25.58
CA GLY A 202 8.09 -0.49 -26.24
C GLY A 202 9.24 -0.63 -25.25
N GLU A 203 10.44 -0.71 -25.78
CA GLU A 203 11.67 -0.63 -25.00
C GLU A 203 12.28 0.77 -25.20
N TYR A 204 12.41 1.50 -24.10
CA TYR A 204 12.96 2.84 -24.03
C TYR A 204 14.34 2.75 -23.36
N ASP A 205 15.39 2.69 -24.19
CA ASP A 205 16.77 2.57 -23.71
C ASP A 205 17.36 3.95 -23.45
N GLU A 206 17.09 4.48 -22.27
CA GLU A 206 17.44 5.84 -21.89
C GLU A 206 17.62 5.98 -20.36
N LEU A 207 18.35 7.00 -19.95
CA LEU A 207 18.40 7.46 -18.58
C LEU A 207 17.33 8.54 -18.37
N VAL A 208 16.53 8.40 -17.31
CA VAL A 208 15.41 9.28 -17.05
C VAL A 208 15.61 10.04 -15.74
N LEU A 209 15.53 11.36 -15.79
CA LEU A 209 15.55 12.25 -14.64
C LEU A 209 14.23 13.02 -14.55
N ILE A 210 13.56 12.92 -13.41
CA ILE A 210 12.46 13.80 -13.03
C ILE A 210 13.02 14.81 -12.01
N PRO A 211 13.38 16.03 -12.42
CA PRO A 211 13.99 17.02 -11.54
C PRO A 211 12.98 17.58 -10.54
N GLU A 212 13.47 18.15 -9.44
CA GLU A 212 12.64 18.74 -8.38
C GLU A 212 11.63 19.78 -8.90
N SER A 213 11.97 20.47 -10.00
CA SER A 213 11.07 21.42 -10.65
C SER A 213 9.88 20.82 -11.38
N LYS A 214 9.78 19.48 -11.49
CA LYS A 214 8.70 18.76 -12.20
C LYS A 214 7.82 17.92 -11.25
N PRO A 215 7.20 18.53 -10.22
CA PRO A 215 6.25 17.80 -9.39
C PRO A 215 5.01 17.38 -10.18
N PHE A 216 4.28 16.38 -9.66
CA PHE A 216 3.06 15.85 -10.26
C PHE A 216 3.25 15.21 -11.64
N ILE A 217 4.42 14.67 -11.96
CA ILE A 217 4.57 13.80 -13.14
C ILE A 217 3.89 12.46 -12.85
N HIS A 218 2.97 12.08 -13.73
CA HIS A 218 2.31 10.78 -13.71
C HIS A 218 2.72 9.98 -14.96
N LEU A 219 3.56 8.95 -14.80
CA LEU A 219 3.98 8.04 -15.87
C LEU A 219 3.09 6.79 -15.88
N ILE A 220 2.35 6.59 -16.95
CA ILE A 220 1.36 5.53 -17.08
C ILE A 220 1.72 4.63 -18.25
N GLY A 221 2.23 3.44 -17.95
CA GLY A 221 2.55 2.44 -18.96
C GLY A 221 1.31 1.71 -19.48
N GLN A 222 1.36 1.30 -20.71
CA GLN A 222 0.29 0.54 -21.34
C GLN A 222 0.19 -0.89 -20.78
N ASP A 223 1.33 -1.56 -20.60
CA ASP A 223 1.42 -2.94 -20.09
C ASP A 223 2.76 -3.14 -19.38
N LYS A 224 2.73 -3.52 -18.11
CA LYS A 224 3.92 -3.70 -17.27
C LYS A 224 5.00 -4.59 -17.89
N GLU A 225 4.63 -5.63 -18.60
CA GLU A 225 5.60 -6.57 -19.17
C GLU A 225 6.16 -6.12 -20.54
N LYS A 226 5.57 -5.07 -21.13
CA LYS A 226 5.90 -4.61 -22.49
C LYS A 226 6.31 -3.14 -22.56
N THR A 227 5.96 -2.34 -21.55
CA THR A 227 6.44 -0.96 -21.42
C THR A 227 7.67 -0.98 -20.54
N VAL A 228 8.85 -0.90 -21.14
CA VAL A 228 10.14 -1.12 -20.45
C VAL A 228 11.04 0.10 -20.61
N ILE A 229 11.32 0.78 -19.51
CA ILE A 229 12.38 1.80 -19.43
C ILE A 229 13.63 1.11 -18.92
N LYS A 230 14.69 1.11 -19.70
CA LYS A 230 15.91 0.36 -19.41
C LYS A 230 17.17 1.12 -19.76
N HIS A 231 18.26 0.75 -19.10
CA HIS A 231 19.62 1.10 -19.51
C HIS A 231 20.63 0.16 -18.85
N THR A 232 21.85 0.15 -19.36
CA THR A 232 22.97 -0.63 -18.78
C THR A 232 23.93 0.31 -18.09
N ILE A 233 23.84 0.39 -16.75
CA ILE A 233 24.66 1.34 -15.96
C ILE A 233 25.06 0.74 -14.61
N ASN A 234 26.22 1.13 -14.09
CA ASN A 234 26.69 0.72 -12.77
C ASN A 234 27.44 1.84 -12.03
N ASN A 235 27.65 1.66 -10.73
CA ASN A 235 28.39 2.59 -9.86
C ASN A 235 29.92 2.36 -9.88
N GLY A 236 30.47 1.75 -10.91
CA GLY A 236 31.89 1.42 -11.00
C GLY A 236 32.82 2.54 -11.44
N GLY A 237 32.28 3.68 -11.83
CA GLY A 237 33.02 4.91 -12.11
C GLY A 237 33.93 4.86 -13.35
N SER A 238 33.87 3.85 -14.18
CA SER A 238 34.82 3.70 -15.27
C SER A 238 34.26 3.88 -16.67
N SER A 239 33.03 4.15 -16.74
CA SER A 239 32.43 4.33 -18.02
C SER A 239 31.15 4.85 -17.84
N ASP A 240 30.73 5.40 -18.37
CA ASP A 240 29.43 5.21 -18.70
C ASP A 240 28.74 6.51 -18.80
N VAL A 241 28.00 6.59 -19.88
CA VAL A 241 27.03 7.62 -20.20
C VAL A 241 26.31 8.11 -18.94
N GLY A 242 26.01 7.20 -17.99
CA GLY A 242 25.33 7.56 -16.77
C GLY A 242 26.16 8.39 -15.79
N TYR A 243 27.44 8.05 -15.61
CA TYR A 243 28.32 8.85 -14.75
C TYR A 243 28.51 10.25 -15.34
N GLU A 244 28.79 10.35 -16.65
CA GLU A 244 28.94 11.64 -17.33
C GLU A 244 27.63 12.42 -17.31
N TRP A 245 26.50 11.74 -17.54
CA TRP A 245 25.18 12.35 -17.50
C TRP A 245 24.85 12.91 -16.12
N SER A 246 25.01 12.14 -15.07
CA SER A 246 24.74 12.55 -13.69
C SER A 246 25.68 13.65 -13.22
N THR A 247 26.98 13.54 -13.54
CA THR A 247 27.98 14.54 -13.16
C THR A 247 27.77 15.89 -13.84
N ASN A 248 27.27 15.85 -15.08
CA ASN A 248 27.01 17.06 -15.85
C ASN A 248 25.59 17.61 -15.68
N ASN A 249 24.72 16.86 -14.99
CA ASN A 249 23.35 17.27 -14.73
C ASN A 249 23.23 17.87 -13.32
N PRO A 250 23.03 19.19 -13.18
CA PRO A 250 22.97 19.85 -11.87
C PRO A 250 21.76 19.45 -11.02
N GLN A 251 20.79 18.78 -11.60
CA GLN A 251 19.59 18.27 -10.91
C GLN A 251 19.83 16.90 -10.28
N SER A 252 20.78 16.13 -10.81
CA SER A 252 21.17 14.83 -10.26
C SER A 252 22.10 15.01 -9.07
N ASP A 253 21.94 14.22 -8.04
CA ASP A 253 22.96 14.13 -7.00
C ASP A 253 23.98 13.04 -7.32
N ASN A 254 25.10 13.03 -6.58
CA ASN A 254 26.21 12.10 -6.84
C ASN A 254 25.85 10.62 -6.63
N TYR A 255 24.65 10.31 -6.13
CA TYR A 255 24.18 8.95 -5.92
C TYR A 255 23.29 8.44 -7.06
N GLY A 256 22.70 9.35 -7.87
CA GLY A 256 21.83 8.99 -8.98
C GLY A 256 22.53 8.43 -10.21
N TYR A 257 23.85 8.61 -10.33
CA TYR A 257 24.57 8.24 -11.56
C TYR A 257 24.61 6.75 -11.88
N SER A 258 24.16 5.90 -10.98
CA SER A 258 24.00 4.46 -11.22
C SER A 258 22.55 4.03 -11.40
N SER A 259 21.62 4.97 -11.51
CA SER A 259 20.19 4.70 -11.64
C SER A 259 19.69 4.90 -13.06
N VAL A 260 18.86 3.98 -13.54
CA VAL A 260 18.18 4.14 -14.84
C VAL A 260 17.14 5.25 -14.76
N VAL A 261 16.39 5.32 -13.66
CA VAL A 261 15.43 6.38 -13.40
C VAL A 261 15.72 7.04 -12.06
N GLU A 262 15.90 8.36 -12.06
CA GLU A 262 16.04 9.19 -10.87
C GLU A 262 14.84 10.13 -10.75
N VAL A 263 14.15 10.08 -9.59
CA VAL A 263 13.00 10.94 -9.29
C VAL A 263 13.34 11.83 -8.12
N ASN A 264 13.48 13.11 -8.37
CA ASN A 264 13.76 14.16 -7.38
C ASN A 264 12.52 15.01 -7.05
N ALA A 265 11.45 14.89 -7.83
CA ALA A 265 10.23 15.65 -7.66
C ALA A 265 9.26 14.98 -6.67
N SER A 266 8.47 15.79 -5.95
CA SER A 266 7.36 15.29 -5.12
C SER A 266 6.13 14.93 -5.96
N ASP A 267 5.18 14.25 -5.34
CA ASP A 267 3.88 13.93 -5.96
C ASP A 267 4.00 13.13 -7.27
N PHE A 268 5.05 12.31 -7.37
CA PHE A 268 5.26 11.43 -8.49
C PHE A 268 4.33 10.22 -8.44
N TYR A 269 3.78 9.86 -9.59
CA TYR A 269 2.98 8.66 -9.77
C TYR A 269 3.47 7.85 -10.97
N THR A 270 3.54 6.52 -10.82
CA THR A 270 3.79 5.63 -11.95
C THR A 270 3.05 4.32 -11.83
N GLU A 271 2.62 3.78 -12.96
CA GLU A 271 1.98 2.48 -13.04
C GLU A 271 2.28 1.73 -14.34
N ASN A 272 2.19 0.41 -14.29
CA ASN A 272 2.27 -0.49 -15.44
C ASN A 272 3.59 -0.37 -16.25
N ILE A 273 4.71 -0.06 -15.59
CA ILE A 273 6.03 0.09 -16.23
C ILE A 273 7.02 -0.88 -15.60
N THR A 274 7.88 -1.47 -16.43
CA THR A 274 9.11 -2.13 -15.99
C THR A 274 10.27 -1.15 -16.05
N PHE A 275 10.94 -0.97 -14.91
CA PHE A 275 12.20 -0.26 -14.76
C PHE A 275 13.34 -1.28 -14.67
N TYR A 276 14.31 -1.22 -15.57
CA TYR A 276 15.25 -2.30 -15.75
C TYR A 276 16.68 -1.80 -15.94
N ASN A 277 17.54 -2.13 -14.97
CA ASN A 277 18.97 -1.97 -15.13
C ASN A 277 19.57 -3.32 -15.54
N SER A 278 19.96 -3.45 -16.80
CA SER A 278 20.47 -4.70 -17.36
C SER A 278 21.85 -5.09 -16.81
N TRP A 279 22.68 -4.11 -16.37
CA TRP A 279 24.00 -4.41 -15.81
C TRP A 279 23.93 -5.47 -14.72
N GLY A 280 23.10 -5.23 -13.71
CA GLY A 280 22.97 -6.14 -12.58
C GLY A 280 22.49 -7.51 -12.97
N VAL A 281 21.50 -7.58 -13.86
CA VAL A 281 20.91 -8.84 -14.31
C VAL A 281 21.89 -9.63 -15.18
N ASP A 282 22.59 -8.97 -16.10
CA ASP A 282 23.50 -9.67 -17.05
C ASP A 282 24.79 -10.15 -16.35
N ASN A 283 25.31 -9.37 -15.39
CA ASN A 283 26.58 -9.68 -14.74
C ASN A 283 26.44 -10.53 -13.46
N GLN A 284 25.28 -10.55 -12.82
CA GLN A 284 25.01 -11.27 -11.58
C GLN A 284 26.04 -10.98 -10.47
N SER A 285 26.51 -9.72 -10.41
CA SER A 285 27.56 -9.28 -9.49
C SER A 285 27.47 -7.76 -9.26
N GLY A 286 28.25 -7.23 -8.27
CA GLY A 286 28.52 -5.80 -8.17
C GLY A 286 29.46 -5.29 -9.26
N PRO A 287 29.62 -3.97 -9.38
CA PRO A 287 29.11 -2.92 -8.48
C PRO A 287 27.61 -2.70 -8.58
N MET A 288 27.08 -1.83 -7.72
CA MET A 288 25.65 -1.46 -7.67
C MET A 288 25.18 -0.92 -9.01
N GLY A 289 23.94 -1.23 -9.36
CA GLY A 289 23.27 -0.70 -10.56
C GLY A 289 21.78 -0.59 -10.29
N LEU A 290 21.28 0.62 -10.12
CA LEU A 290 19.91 0.87 -9.73
C LEU A 290 18.97 0.86 -10.94
N ALA A 291 17.81 0.26 -10.79
CA ALA A 291 16.69 0.49 -11.71
C ALA A 291 15.96 1.81 -11.37
N MET A 292 15.88 2.13 -10.05
CA MET A 292 15.16 3.31 -9.57
C MET A 292 15.91 3.96 -8.40
N TYR A 293 16.02 5.28 -8.45
CA TYR A 293 16.32 6.13 -7.30
C TYR A 293 15.19 7.13 -7.11
N SER A 294 14.42 6.99 -6.03
CA SER A 294 13.27 7.86 -5.74
C SER A 294 13.48 8.58 -4.43
N ARG A 295 13.51 9.89 -4.47
CA ARG A 295 13.62 10.74 -3.29
C ARG A 295 12.71 11.95 -3.41
N ASN A 296 12.08 12.29 -2.39
CA ASN A 296 11.10 13.31 -2.14
C ASN A 296 9.78 12.69 -1.64
N ASP A 297 8.85 13.53 -1.23
CA ASP A 297 7.64 13.12 -0.55
C ASP A 297 6.49 12.80 -1.51
N ARG A 298 5.57 11.94 -1.08
CA ARG A 298 4.32 11.59 -1.76
C ARG A 298 4.52 10.93 -3.12
N MET A 299 5.32 9.86 -3.15
CA MET A 299 5.52 9.05 -4.36
C MET A 299 4.65 7.80 -4.36
N THR A 300 4.04 7.51 -5.49
CA THR A 300 3.16 6.35 -5.68
C THR A 300 3.63 5.48 -6.83
N PHE A 301 3.78 4.19 -6.56
CA PHE A 301 4.17 3.17 -7.54
C PHE A 301 3.13 2.06 -7.53
N TYR A 302 2.48 1.83 -8.65
CA TYR A 302 1.43 0.84 -8.75
C TYR A 302 1.66 -0.14 -9.91
N ASN A 303 1.58 -1.44 -9.61
CA ASN A 303 1.72 -2.51 -10.60
C ASN A 303 2.95 -2.34 -11.51
N CYS A 304 4.08 -1.91 -10.94
CA CYS A 304 5.36 -1.75 -11.64
C CYS A 304 6.29 -2.93 -11.38
N LYS A 305 7.36 -3.04 -12.20
CA LYS A 305 8.39 -4.04 -12.05
C LYS A 305 9.76 -3.37 -12.02
N PHE A 306 10.55 -3.68 -10.99
CA PHE A 306 11.89 -3.13 -10.80
C PHE A 306 12.89 -4.27 -10.85
N ARG A 307 13.85 -4.22 -11.78
CA ARG A 307 14.77 -5.29 -12.03
C ARG A 307 16.22 -4.83 -12.05
N SER A 308 17.02 -5.41 -11.19
CA SER A 308 18.47 -5.35 -11.20
C SER A 308 19.04 -6.49 -10.36
N TYR A 309 20.23 -6.34 -9.77
CA TYR A 309 20.87 -7.36 -8.95
C TYR A 309 21.29 -6.84 -7.60
N GLN A 310 22.24 -5.90 -7.53
CA GLN A 310 22.64 -5.23 -6.29
C GLN A 310 22.09 -3.81 -6.30
N ASP A 311 21.42 -3.41 -5.20
CA ASP A 311 20.92 -2.05 -5.01
C ASP A 311 19.85 -1.66 -6.05
N THR A 312 18.87 -2.52 -6.32
CA THR A 312 17.87 -2.29 -7.39
C THR A 312 17.09 -1.01 -7.22
N TRP A 313 16.65 -0.69 -5.99
CA TRP A 313 15.86 0.52 -5.72
C TRP A 313 16.34 1.21 -4.45
N GLN A 314 16.85 2.43 -4.60
CA GLN A 314 17.06 3.34 -3.48
C GLN A 314 15.84 4.25 -3.32
N THR A 315 15.28 4.27 -2.12
CA THR A 315 14.29 5.24 -1.71
C THR A 315 14.98 6.50 -1.17
N SER A 316 14.35 7.28 -0.34
CA SER A 316 14.90 8.50 0.24
C SER A 316 16.32 8.38 0.78
N SER A 317 17.05 9.47 0.83
CA SER A 317 18.35 9.54 1.47
C SER A 317 18.26 9.44 2.99
N ARG A 318 19.42 9.30 3.66
CA ARG A 318 19.52 9.05 5.13
C ARG A 318 18.79 10.06 6.02
N ASN A 319 18.64 11.29 5.56
CA ASN A 319 18.10 12.39 6.37
C ASN A 319 16.71 12.84 5.94
N MET A 320 16.09 12.14 5.02
CA MET A 320 14.77 12.45 4.48
C MET A 320 13.69 11.65 5.23
N ALA A 321 12.51 12.23 5.35
CA ALA A 321 11.33 11.60 5.96
C ALA A 321 10.19 11.49 4.93
N ASP A 322 10.56 11.17 3.69
CA ASP A 322 9.65 11.11 2.54
C ASP A 322 8.71 9.92 2.68
N ARG A 323 7.51 10.07 2.15
CA ARG A 323 6.50 9.03 2.14
C ARG A 323 6.38 8.44 0.74
N HIS A 324 6.48 7.11 0.66
CA HIS A 324 6.22 6.36 -0.56
C HIS A 324 5.12 5.32 -0.34
N TYR A 325 4.29 5.12 -1.34
CA TYR A 325 3.31 4.03 -1.40
C TYR A 325 3.57 3.17 -2.61
N VAL A 326 3.80 1.88 -2.36
CA VAL A 326 4.18 0.90 -3.38
C VAL A 326 3.16 -0.24 -3.33
N LYS A 327 2.38 -0.41 -4.39
CA LYS A 327 1.31 -1.40 -4.42
C LYS A 327 1.43 -2.34 -5.61
N ASP A 328 1.28 -3.64 -5.33
CA ASP A 328 1.24 -4.72 -6.32
C ASP A 328 2.45 -4.71 -7.28
N CYS A 329 3.61 -4.28 -6.77
CA CYS A 329 4.84 -4.21 -7.54
C CYS A 329 5.69 -5.47 -7.40
N TRP A 330 6.53 -5.74 -8.41
CA TRP A 330 7.57 -6.75 -8.41
C TRP A 330 8.92 -6.08 -8.26
N ILE A 331 9.69 -6.48 -7.25
CA ILE A 331 11.03 -5.95 -6.97
C ILE A 331 12.01 -7.11 -6.96
N GLU A 332 12.93 -7.14 -7.92
CA GLU A 332 13.88 -8.22 -8.15
C GLU A 332 15.30 -7.80 -7.80
N GLY A 333 16.04 -8.68 -7.11
CA GLY A 333 17.45 -8.44 -6.82
C GLY A 333 18.08 -9.52 -5.95
N ALA A 334 19.31 -9.24 -5.52
CA ALA A 334 20.14 -10.15 -4.75
C ALA A 334 20.72 -9.55 -3.48
N VAL A 335 21.20 -8.32 -3.53
CA VAL A 335 21.89 -7.67 -2.40
C VAL A 335 21.34 -6.28 -2.20
N ASP A 336 20.81 -6.03 -0.99
CA ASP A 336 20.31 -4.72 -0.57
C ASP A 336 19.37 -4.08 -1.60
N TYR A 337 18.60 -4.92 -2.28
CA TYR A 337 17.93 -4.50 -3.49
C TYR A 337 16.71 -3.58 -3.26
N PHE A 338 16.36 -3.35 -1.99
CA PHE A 338 15.46 -2.29 -1.57
C PHE A 338 16.06 -1.56 -0.37
N TYR A 339 16.56 -0.34 -0.55
CA TYR A 339 17.36 0.33 0.47
C TYR A 339 17.12 1.85 0.53
N GLY A 340 17.65 2.50 1.56
CA GLY A 340 17.49 3.92 1.78
C GLY A 340 16.65 4.26 3.02
N GLY A 341 15.89 5.33 2.96
CA GLY A 341 15.11 5.87 4.07
C GLY A 341 13.65 6.17 3.72
N GLY A 342 13.03 7.03 4.53
CA GLY A 342 11.64 7.44 4.38
C GLY A 342 10.63 6.49 5.07
N ASP A 343 9.39 6.92 5.13
CA ASP A 343 8.25 6.08 5.53
C ASP A 343 7.64 5.44 4.29
N VAL A 344 7.89 4.16 4.06
CA VAL A 344 7.49 3.46 2.84
C VAL A 344 6.54 2.32 3.17
N LEU A 345 5.32 2.39 2.66
CA LEU A 345 4.37 1.29 2.71
C LEU A 345 4.39 0.51 1.40
N LEU A 346 4.82 -0.76 1.48
CA LEU A 346 4.70 -1.72 0.39
C LEU A 346 3.50 -2.64 0.69
N GLU A 347 2.57 -2.73 -0.24
CA GLU A 347 1.36 -3.51 -0.07
C GLU A 347 1.14 -4.47 -1.24
N GLY A 348 1.00 -5.76 -0.93
CA GLY A 348 0.79 -6.79 -1.96
C GLY A 348 1.95 -6.98 -2.94
N CYS A 349 3.15 -6.50 -2.59
CA CYS A 349 4.32 -6.57 -3.47
C CYS A 349 5.01 -7.94 -3.42
N THR A 350 5.71 -8.28 -4.50
CA THR A 350 6.59 -9.45 -4.55
C THR A 350 8.06 -9.01 -4.50
N LEU A 351 8.79 -9.52 -3.51
CA LEU A 351 10.24 -9.36 -3.35
C LEU A 351 10.90 -10.61 -3.90
N TYR A 352 11.47 -10.52 -5.12
CA TYR A 352 11.98 -11.67 -5.86
C TYR A 352 13.50 -11.79 -5.79
N ASN A 353 13.98 -12.89 -5.21
CA ASN A 353 15.37 -13.13 -4.90
C ASN A 353 16.02 -14.01 -5.98
N VAL A 354 17.20 -13.62 -6.47
CA VAL A 354 17.84 -14.29 -7.63
C VAL A 354 19.14 -15.00 -7.30
N ARG A 355 19.53 -15.09 -6.00
CA ARG A 355 20.82 -15.68 -5.61
C ARG A 355 20.73 -16.36 -4.23
N SER A 356 21.61 -17.33 -4.00
CA SER A 356 21.88 -17.88 -2.65
C SER A 356 22.36 -16.81 -1.68
N GLY A 357 21.73 -16.73 -0.50
CA GLY A 357 22.08 -15.76 0.53
C GLY A 357 21.77 -14.31 0.12
N SER A 358 20.67 -14.09 -0.59
CA SER A 358 20.16 -12.75 -0.88
C SER A 358 19.92 -11.94 0.40
N VAL A 359 19.99 -10.63 0.29
CA VAL A 359 19.62 -9.66 1.35
C VAL A 359 18.59 -8.71 0.76
N ILE A 360 17.40 -8.68 1.32
CA ILE A 360 16.28 -7.93 0.74
C ILE A 360 16.44 -6.43 1.02
N VAL A 361 16.46 -6.02 2.28
CA VAL A 361 16.50 -4.58 2.61
C VAL A 361 17.78 -4.15 3.30
N ALA A 362 18.22 -2.91 3.02
CA ALA A 362 19.29 -2.22 3.73
C ALA A 362 18.87 -0.79 4.11
N PRO A 363 18.02 -0.63 5.12
CA PRO A 363 17.50 0.69 5.49
C PRO A 363 18.53 1.54 6.24
N CYS A 364 18.36 2.88 6.10
CA CYS A 364 19.17 3.87 6.79
C CYS A 364 18.32 5.01 7.36
N HIS A 365 17.21 4.69 7.96
CA HIS A 365 16.22 5.66 8.41
C HIS A 365 16.81 6.68 9.38
N LYS A 366 16.39 7.93 9.19
CA LYS A 366 16.67 9.03 10.11
C LYS A 366 16.21 8.68 11.53
N GLU A 367 16.95 9.10 12.54
CA GLU A 367 16.48 9.01 13.91
C GLU A 367 15.14 9.75 14.07
N GLY A 368 14.19 9.14 14.76
CA GLY A 368 12.84 9.66 14.90
C GLY A 368 11.89 9.35 13.75
N THR A 369 12.33 8.68 12.68
CA THR A 369 11.43 8.15 11.63
C THR A 369 10.32 7.32 12.28
N LYS A 370 9.07 7.58 11.89
CA LYS A 370 7.91 7.02 12.58
C LYS A 370 7.70 5.54 12.24
N PHE A 371 7.64 5.21 10.96
CA PHE A 371 7.32 3.86 10.49
C PHE A 371 8.51 3.14 9.85
N GLY A 372 9.27 3.81 8.99
CA GLY A 372 10.30 3.20 8.17
C GLY A 372 9.71 2.34 7.06
N TYR A 373 10.33 1.20 6.76
CA TYR A 373 9.82 0.26 5.76
C TYR A 373 8.77 -0.65 6.37
N VAL A 374 7.58 -0.63 5.78
CA VAL A 374 6.45 -1.48 6.18
C VAL A 374 6.01 -2.32 4.98
N PHE A 375 6.22 -3.63 5.06
CA PHE A 375 5.78 -4.60 4.09
C PHE A 375 4.48 -5.24 4.60
N SER A 376 3.38 -4.99 3.91
CA SER A 376 2.05 -5.48 4.28
C SER A 376 1.51 -6.43 3.21
N ASN A 377 1.15 -7.65 3.62
CA ASN A 377 0.63 -8.67 2.71
C ASN A 377 1.54 -8.94 1.49
N CYS A 378 2.84 -8.78 1.67
CA CYS A 378 3.83 -9.00 0.62
C CYS A 378 4.21 -10.48 0.50
N THR A 379 4.77 -10.84 -0.65
CA THR A 379 5.32 -12.17 -0.91
C THR A 379 6.84 -12.09 -1.07
N ILE A 380 7.58 -12.93 -0.35
CA ILE A 380 9.00 -13.17 -0.60
C ILE A 380 9.11 -14.44 -1.43
N ASP A 381 9.63 -14.29 -2.65
CA ASP A 381 9.77 -15.36 -3.63
C ASP A 381 11.20 -15.37 -4.21
N GLY A 382 11.55 -16.33 -5.05
CA GLY A 382 12.86 -16.38 -5.66
C GLY A 382 13.06 -17.56 -6.60
N ASN A 383 14.19 -17.54 -7.29
CA ASN A 383 14.62 -18.68 -8.12
C ASN A 383 15.15 -19.84 -7.26
N GLU A 384 15.51 -20.94 -7.91
CA GLU A 384 16.05 -22.14 -7.23
C GLU A 384 17.29 -21.84 -6.39
N LEU A 385 18.14 -20.90 -6.80
CA LEU A 385 19.35 -20.51 -6.06
C LEU A 385 19.04 -19.82 -4.72
N ALA A 386 17.97 -19.08 -4.67
CA ALA A 386 17.54 -18.34 -3.46
C ALA A 386 16.83 -19.24 -2.45
N ASN A 387 16.35 -20.42 -2.84
CA ASN A 387 15.59 -21.31 -1.97
C ASN A 387 16.50 -22.29 -1.21
N ASP A 388 17.46 -21.75 -0.44
CA ASP A 388 18.47 -22.52 0.29
C ASP A 388 18.53 -22.20 1.80
N ASN A 389 17.53 -21.51 2.33
CA ASN A 389 17.44 -21.04 3.73
C ASN A 389 18.59 -20.09 4.15
N LYS A 390 19.13 -19.30 3.23
CA LYS A 390 20.18 -18.33 3.52
C LYS A 390 19.77 -16.89 3.24
N THR A 391 18.65 -16.67 2.58
CA THR A 391 18.13 -15.33 2.32
C THR A 391 17.85 -14.60 3.64
N ALA A 392 18.31 -13.36 3.75
CA ALA A 392 18.04 -12.48 4.88
C ALA A 392 16.95 -11.46 4.54
N LEU A 393 16.05 -11.19 5.47
CA LEU A 393 15.05 -10.14 5.37
C LEU A 393 15.69 -8.75 5.21
N GLY A 394 16.86 -8.56 5.82
CA GLY A 394 17.61 -7.33 5.68
C GLY A 394 18.78 -7.20 6.63
N ARG A 395 19.43 -6.03 6.58
CA ARG A 395 20.54 -5.64 7.43
C ARG A 395 20.57 -4.14 7.69
N PRO A 396 20.96 -3.69 8.90
CA PRO A 396 20.89 -2.27 9.27
C PRO A 396 22.09 -1.50 8.69
N TRP A 397 21.83 -0.65 7.69
CA TRP A 397 22.90 0.04 6.97
C TRP A 397 23.47 1.22 7.78
N HIS A 398 22.62 2.23 8.13
CA HIS A 398 23.03 3.41 8.88
C HIS A 398 21.94 3.94 9.81
N ASN A 399 22.31 4.79 10.77
CA ASN A 399 21.43 5.55 11.66
C ASN A 399 20.51 4.67 12.53
N ALA A 400 19.18 4.85 12.42
CA ALA A 400 18.17 4.16 13.21
C ALA A 400 17.19 3.36 12.33
N PRO A 401 17.66 2.29 11.64
CA PRO A 401 16.84 1.56 10.67
C PRO A 401 15.56 0.97 11.27
N LYS A 402 14.46 1.03 10.51
CA LYS A 402 13.19 0.39 10.86
C LYS A 402 12.67 -0.42 9.69
N THR A 403 12.30 -1.65 9.94
CA THR A 403 11.61 -2.50 8.96
C THR A 403 10.64 -3.42 9.67
N VAL A 404 9.43 -3.48 9.14
CA VAL A 404 8.36 -4.35 9.67
C VAL A 404 7.77 -5.16 8.52
N TRP A 405 7.69 -6.48 8.73
CA TRP A 405 7.01 -7.40 7.81
C TRP A 405 5.70 -7.85 8.45
N LEU A 406 4.57 -7.52 7.81
CA LEU A 406 3.21 -7.82 8.29
C LEU A 406 2.52 -8.79 7.32
N ASN A 407 2.01 -9.90 7.83
CA ASN A 407 1.26 -10.88 7.04
C ASN A 407 2.00 -11.33 5.77
N THR A 408 3.30 -11.55 5.86
CA THR A 408 4.14 -11.85 4.72
C THR A 408 4.11 -13.33 4.39
N THR A 409 3.95 -13.68 3.12
CA THR A 409 4.09 -15.07 2.63
C THR A 409 5.53 -15.30 2.15
N MET A 410 6.21 -16.27 2.76
CA MET A 410 7.58 -16.65 2.42
C MET A 410 7.57 -17.93 1.59
N LYS A 411 7.70 -17.81 0.25
CA LYS A 411 7.73 -18.95 -0.66
C LYS A 411 9.11 -19.58 -0.78
N ILE A 412 10.14 -18.89 -0.35
CA ILE A 412 11.51 -19.41 -0.22
C ILE A 412 11.95 -19.39 1.23
N GLY A 413 12.95 -20.21 1.55
CA GLY A 413 13.47 -20.31 2.92
C GLY A 413 14.28 -19.06 3.31
N ILE A 414 13.87 -18.46 4.42
CA ILE A 414 14.61 -17.38 5.09
C ILE A 414 15.53 -18.00 6.13
N LYS A 415 16.75 -17.47 6.27
CA LYS A 415 17.69 -17.93 7.31
C LYS A 415 17.05 -17.83 8.70
N PRO A 416 17.39 -18.74 9.64
CA PRO A 416 16.74 -18.76 10.97
C PRO A 416 16.83 -17.44 11.72
N GLU A 417 17.98 -16.74 11.64
CA GLU A 417 18.16 -15.45 12.29
C GLU A 417 17.36 -14.31 11.62
N GLY A 418 16.86 -14.53 10.42
CA GLY A 418 16.11 -13.55 9.62
C GLY A 418 16.94 -12.37 9.12
N TRP A 419 17.82 -11.83 9.94
CA TRP A 419 18.52 -10.57 9.74
C TRP A 419 20.04 -10.72 9.85
N ASN A 420 20.78 -9.86 9.14
CA ASN A 420 22.23 -9.77 9.24
C ASN A 420 22.65 -8.55 10.07
N ASN A 421 23.90 -8.53 10.56
CA ASN A 421 24.57 -7.32 11.03
C ASN A 421 25.07 -6.49 9.85
N MET A 422 25.20 -5.17 10.04
CA MET A 422 25.89 -4.28 9.09
C MET A 422 26.49 -3.08 9.84
N GLY A 423 26.08 -1.85 9.58
CA GLY A 423 26.71 -0.62 10.06
C GLY A 423 25.91 0.14 11.14
N ALA A 424 24.84 -0.45 11.68
CA ALA A 424 24.01 0.19 12.69
C ALA A 424 23.32 -0.82 13.61
N ILE A 425 22.74 -0.32 14.71
CA ILE A 425 21.79 -1.07 15.52
C ILE A 425 20.38 -0.67 15.06
N PRO A 426 19.52 -1.61 14.63
CA PRO A 426 18.19 -1.24 14.17
C PRO A 426 17.33 -0.71 15.31
N ALA A 427 16.57 0.34 15.04
CA ALA A 427 15.56 0.83 15.96
C ALA A 427 14.34 -0.13 16.01
N LEU A 428 14.04 -0.80 14.88
CA LEU A 428 13.01 -1.84 14.83
C LEU A 428 13.23 -2.73 13.59
N PHE A 429 13.48 -4.02 13.80
CA PHE A 429 13.44 -5.06 12.77
C PHE A 429 12.55 -6.18 13.27
N ALA A 430 11.30 -6.21 12.80
CA ALA A 430 10.29 -7.10 13.35
C ALA A 430 9.38 -7.73 12.29
N GLU A 431 8.80 -8.85 12.66
CA GLU A 431 7.81 -9.58 11.88
C GLU A 431 6.51 -9.73 12.68
N TYR A 432 5.42 -9.84 11.96
CA TYR A 432 4.10 -10.17 12.50
C TYR A 432 3.35 -11.05 11.51
N ASN A 433 2.87 -12.21 11.98
CA ASN A 433 2.05 -13.13 11.21
C ASN A 433 2.69 -13.55 9.86
N SER A 434 4.00 -13.87 9.88
CA SER A 434 4.70 -14.42 8.72
C SER A 434 4.29 -15.87 8.47
N MET A 435 3.99 -16.21 7.21
CA MET A 435 3.53 -17.53 6.77
C MET A 435 4.52 -18.14 5.77
N ASP A 436 4.64 -19.45 5.76
CA ASP A 436 5.33 -20.18 4.70
C ASP A 436 4.49 -20.32 3.42
N ALA A 437 5.01 -21.01 2.41
CA ALA A 437 4.34 -21.24 1.12
C ALA A 437 3.03 -22.04 1.25
N ASP A 438 2.91 -22.84 2.29
CA ASP A 438 1.74 -23.69 2.57
C ASP A 438 0.72 -23.01 3.49
N GLY A 439 1.00 -21.78 3.93
CA GLY A 439 0.15 -20.99 4.82
C GLY A 439 0.31 -21.36 6.30
N ASN A 440 1.37 -22.06 6.68
CA ASN A 440 1.67 -22.32 8.08
C ASN A 440 2.46 -21.17 8.69
N PRO A 441 2.26 -20.83 9.98
CA PRO A 441 3.07 -19.84 10.67
C PRO A 441 4.57 -20.19 10.64
N VAL A 442 5.40 -19.21 10.30
CA VAL A 442 6.87 -19.35 10.37
C VAL A 442 7.32 -19.32 11.83
N ASP A 443 8.23 -20.22 12.21
CA ASP A 443 8.88 -20.17 13.52
C ASP A 443 9.86 -19.00 13.60
N LEU A 444 9.52 -18.00 14.39
CA LEU A 444 10.31 -16.78 14.60
C LEU A 444 11.21 -16.84 15.84
N SER A 445 11.26 -17.97 16.57
CA SER A 445 11.98 -18.11 17.85
C SER A 445 13.50 -17.91 17.73
N ASN A 446 14.08 -18.15 16.55
CA ASN A 446 15.49 -18.01 16.27
C ASN A 446 15.85 -16.66 15.61
N ARG A 447 14.90 -15.74 15.48
CA ARG A 447 15.16 -14.42 14.89
C ARG A 447 16.13 -13.61 15.73
N ARG A 448 17.02 -12.90 15.04
CA ARG A 448 18.04 -12.08 15.66
C ARG A 448 17.43 -10.96 16.51
N THR A 449 17.88 -10.86 17.75
CA THR A 449 17.54 -9.77 18.68
C THR A 449 18.74 -8.97 19.14
N GLU A 450 19.96 -9.50 18.95
CA GLU A 450 21.22 -8.86 19.30
C GLU A 450 21.97 -8.45 18.03
N TYR A 451 22.39 -7.20 17.97
CA TYR A 451 23.08 -6.61 16.83
C TYR A 451 24.40 -6.03 17.25
N GLU A 452 25.37 -6.05 16.34
CA GLU A 452 26.68 -5.48 16.54
C GLU A 452 27.28 -4.96 15.25
N TYR A 453 28.13 -3.93 15.38
CA TYR A 453 28.98 -3.46 14.29
C TYR A 453 30.26 -2.84 14.86
N THR A 454 31.26 -2.65 14.01
CA THR A 454 32.46 -1.88 14.35
C THR A 454 32.29 -0.49 13.78
N ASP A 455 32.34 0.51 14.66
CA ASP A 455 32.28 1.91 14.27
C ASP A 455 33.50 2.28 13.45
N GLY A 456 33.28 2.83 12.25
CA GLY A 456 34.36 3.10 11.29
C GLY A 456 35.32 4.21 11.73
N ASP A 457 34.86 5.17 12.54
CA ASP A 457 35.64 6.31 12.97
C ASP A 457 36.47 5.99 14.24
N THR A 458 35.86 5.26 15.15
CA THR A 458 36.48 4.95 16.46
C THR A 458 37.15 3.58 16.53
N GLY A 459 36.78 2.66 15.61
CA GLY A 459 37.19 1.26 15.63
C GLY A 459 36.58 0.45 16.79
N GLN A 460 35.65 1.04 17.55
CA GLN A 460 35.03 0.37 18.69
C GLN A 460 33.85 -0.53 18.23
N LYS A 461 33.69 -1.64 18.95
CA LYS A 461 32.53 -2.50 18.78
C LYS A 461 31.32 -1.86 19.46
N VAL A 462 30.26 -1.66 18.71
CA VAL A 462 28.97 -1.19 19.20
C VAL A 462 28.00 -2.38 19.21
N THR A 463 27.28 -2.55 20.31
CA THR A 463 26.28 -3.62 20.46
C THR A 463 24.96 -3.03 20.92
N GLY A 464 23.86 -3.70 20.54
CA GLY A 464 22.52 -3.32 20.96
C GLY A 464 21.49 -4.41 20.69
N THR A 465 20.29 -4.17 21.14
CA THR A 465 19.18 -5.12 20.99
C THR A 465 18.02 -4.51 20.24
N CYS A 466 17.29 -5.35 19.52
CA CYS A 466 16.07 -5.02 18.85
C CYS A 466 15.11 -6.19 18.94
N LYS A 467 13.82 -5.94 19.18
CA LYS A 467 12.83 -7.01 19.17
C LYS A 467 12.57 -7.52 17.75
N ALA A 468 12.30 -8.82 17.63
CA ALA A 468 12.11 -9.48 16.35
C ALA A 468 10.63 -9.67 15.95
N THR A 469 9.69 -9.47 16.88
CA THR A 469 8.26 -9.69 16.66
C THR A 469 7.42 -8.55 17.23
N LEU A 470 6.25 -8.33 16.64
CA LEU A 470 5.24 -7.40 17.15
C LEU A 470 4.10 -8.15 17.86
N THR A 471 3.47 -7.49 18.83
CA THR A 471 2.17 -7.92 19.37
C THR A 471 1.04 -7.48 18.45
N ASP A 472 -0.17 -8.00 18.65
CA ASP A 472 -1.37 -7.60 17.91
C ASP A 472 -1.64 -6.10 18.01
N GLU A 473 -1.48 -5.51 19.20
CA GLU A 473 -1.65 -4.08 19.45
C GLU A 473 -0.62 -3.24 18.69
N GLU A 474 0.63 -3.67 18.68
CA GLU A 474 1.70 -2.97 17.95
C GLU A 474 1.51 -3.07 16.44
N ALA A 475 1.14 -4.25 15.93
CA ALA A 475 0.87 -4.46 14.51
C ALA A 475 -0.32 -3.62 14.01
N ALA A 476 -1.35 -3.45 14.84
CA ALA A 476 -2.53 -2.64 14.54
C ALA A 476 -2.22 -1.15 14.31
N ALA A 477 -1.07 -0.65 14.76
CA ALA A 477 -0.65 0.73 14.52
C ALA A 477 -0.16 1.01 13.09
N TYR A 478 0.14 -0.04 12.31
CA TYR A 478 0.68 0.08 10.96
C TYR A 478 -0.44 0.05 9.91
N THR A 479 -1.34 1.03 9.97
CA THR A 479 -2.43 1.17 9.00
C THR A 479 -2.00 2.01 7.81
N TYR A 480 -2.68 1.82 6.68
CA TYR A 480 -2.50 2.64 5.49
C TYR A 480 -2.61 4.14 5.82
N GLU A 481 -3.66 4.52 6.53
CA GLU A 481 -3.91 5.91 6.92
C GLU A 481 -2.81 6.46 7.82
N ALA A 482 -2.35 5.69 8.78
CA ALA A 482 -1.32 6.13 9.72
C ALA A 482 0.01 6.42 9.02
N ILE A 483 0.34 5.64 7.96
CA ILE A 483 1.61 5.74 7.24
C ILE A 483 1.55 6.81 6.16
N THR A 484 0.43 6.89 5.42
CA THR A 484 0.36 7.75 4.23
C THR A 484 -0.17 9.14 4.49
N ARG A 485 -1.22 9.28 5.33
CA ARG A 485 -2.00 10.54 5.45
C ARG A 485 -1.20 11.74 5.90
N GLY A 486 -0.22 11.59 6.77
CA GLY A 486 0.53 12.72 7.32
C GLY A 486 -0.39 13.80 7.90
N THR A 487 0.04 15.05 7.82
CA THR A 487 -0.76 16.23 8.19
C THR A 487 -1.44 16.87 6.98
N ASP A 488 -1.09 16.46 5.78
CA ASP A 488 -1.56 17.01 4.50
C ASP A 488 -2.65 16.13 3.84
N GLY A 489 -3.02 15.04 4.48
CA GLY A 489 -4.07 14.15 4.01
C GLY A 489 -3.76 13.40 2.72
N TRP A 490 -2.48 13.23 2.37
CA TRP A 490 -2.08 12.51 1.16
C TRP A 490 -2.75 11.13 1.08
N ASN A 491 -3.35 10.83 -0.06
CA ASN A 491 -4.11 9.61 -0.28
C ASN A 491 -3.76 9.00 -1.65
N PRO A 492 -2.68 8.21 -1.73
CA PRO A 492 -2.22 7.60 -2.98
C PRO A 492 -3.24 6.65 -3.62
N ARG A 493 -4.11 5.99 -2.84
CA ARG A 493 -5.17 5.14 -3.40
C ARG A 493 -6.18 5.97 -4.21
N LYS A 494 -6.49 7.20 -3.78
CA LYS A 494 -7.32 8.12 -4.59
C LYS A 494 -6.64 8.53 -5.90
N LEU A 495 -5.33 8.66 -5.92
CA LEU A 495 -4.59 8.93 -7.16
C LEU A 495 -4.73 7.78 -8.15
N MET A 496 -4.63 6.55 -7.67
CA MET A 496 -4.82 5.34 -8.49
C MET A 496 -6.22 5.27 -9.09
N GLU A 497 -7.26 5.62 -8.32
CA GLU A 497 -8.64 5.70 -8.79
C GLU A 497 -8.80 6.82 -9.83
N ALA A 498 -8.25 7.99 -9.57
CA ALA A 498 -8.35 9.17 -10.45
C ALA A 498 -7.68 8.95 -11.81
N VAL A 499 -6.52 8.27 -11.84
CA VAL A 499 -5.83 7.92 -13.09
C VAL A 499 -6.60 6.85 -13.87
N SER A 500 -7.41 6.05 -13.19
CA SER A 500 -8.19 4.96 -13.78
C SER A 500 -9.59 5.39 -14.22
N ALA A 501 -10.04 6.59 -13.84
CA ALA A 501 -11.42 7.07 -14.08
C ALA A 501 -11.64 7.65 -15.49
#